data_8ec9a2c143e3b89dc186ca2c935e43c4
#
_entry.id   8ec9a2c143e3b89dc186ca2c935e43c4
#
_cell.length_a   1.000
_cell.length_b   1.000
_cell.length_c   1.000
_cell.angle_alpha   90.00
_cell.angle_beta   90.00
_cell.angle_gamma   90.00
#
_symmetry.space_group_name_H-M   'P 1'
#
loop_
_entity.id
_entity.type
_entity.pdbx_description
1 polymer ?
#
loop_
_entity_poly.entity_id
_entity_poly.type
_entity_poly.pdbx_seq_one_letter_code
_entity_poly.pdbx_strand_id
1 'polypeptide(L)'
;MRARIHWRLSGMMALLYAVQGAFWPLLAVHLRDLGIGGRGRGWIFATMALGSLAMPLGAGQLVDRLMPIQRFLALVYALGTGFLVALACGMTARSDVLFVVFLVYWLLTAPASGLSNALAMRNLARPKEEFGAVRLWGTVGWMAVGWLVSGAMALSGSTRAGHGAFEAFWIAAALSMVLAGYSLTLPHTQPLAALAPGEAGPRGALELLRRREVAVFLLTAFGVYLTMPFVYQVMPTYLEARSLPRAWISTAMTLGQCLEIVALAALPWLLRRLGVKGTLMVGMGAWAVRFGSLALDPPLWVAVAGTLLHGVGFACFTVGGQVFIDGRAPAHRRASAQALLVVMTSGVGTFLGNLMAGEIMSQSRGNYVPVFLIPAAINLALLLAFARGFRPAEAGLDRPRKAEAVGGTVARVGGLAARPAGP
;
A
#
# COMPACT_ATOMS: atom_id res chain seq x y z
N MET A 1 11.92 27.32 9.07
CA MET A 1 10.91 27.07 8.01
C MET A 1 10.92 25.62 7.52
N ARG A 2 12.06 25.00 7.18
CA ARG A 2 12.17 23.60 6.70
C ARG A 2 11.60 22.56 7.68
N ALA A 3 11.99 22.59 8.96
CA ALA A 3 11.48 21.66 9.98
C ALA A 3 9.94 21.73 10.10
N ARG A 4 9.35 22.91 10.02
CA ARG A 4 7.89 23.09 10.09
C ARG A 4 7.16 22.43 8.91
N ILE A 5 7.71 22.50 7.70
CA ILE A 5 7.14 21.83 6.52
C ILE A 5 7.22 20.32 6.68
N HIS A 6 8.38 19.80 7.10
CA HIS A 6 8.59 18.37 7.33
C HIS A 6 7.55 17.80 8.32
N TRP A 7 7.36 18.43 9.47
CA TRP A 7 6.36 18.00 10.47
C TRP A 7 4.91 18.07 9.95
N ARG A 8 4.58 19.09 9.14
CA ARG A 8 3.24 19.20 8.53
C ARG A 8 2.97 18.07 7.55
N LEU A 9 3.95 17.70 6.75
CA LEU A 9 3.84 16.58 5.82
C LEU A 9 3.80 15.24 6.56
N SER A 10 4.58 15.08 7.61
CA SER A 10 4.55 13.90 8.50
C SER A 10 3.19 13.73 9.17
N GLY A 11 2.62 14.81 9.71
CA GLY A 11 1.27 14.82 10.29
C GLY A 11 0.18 14.45 9.27
N MET A 12 0.28 14.97 8.04
CA MET A 12 -0.62 14.57 6.96
C MET A 12 -0.53 13.06 6.69
N MET A 13 0.68 12.50 6.58
CA MET A 13 0.86 11.06 6.36
C MET A 13 0.29 10.24 7.52
N ALA A 14 0.56 10.65 8.77
CA ALA A 14 0.03 9.97 9.95
C ALA A 14 -1.50 9.95 9.94
N LEU A 15 -2.16 11.09 9.75
CA LEU A 15 -3.61 11.19 9.71
C LEU A 15 -4.22 10.40 8.54
N LEU A 16 -3.62 10.48 7.34
CA LEU A 16 -4.08 9.77 6.15
C LEU A 16 -4.21 8.26 6.39
N TYR A 17 -3.17 7.67 6.97
CA TYR A 17 -3.15 6.24 7.25
C TYR A 17 -3.91 5.87 8.52
N ALA A 18 -4.03 6.79 9.48
CA ALA A 18 -4.84 6.60 10.67
C ALA A 18 -6.34 6.49 10.34
N VAL A 19 -6.88 7.27 9.40
CA VAL A 19 -8.28 7.16 8.97
C VAL A 19 -8.59 5.74 8.51
N GLN A 20 -7.76 5.16 7.64
CA GLN A 20 -7.96 3.81 7.14
C GLN A 20 -7.67 2.75 8.21
N GLY A 21 -6.59 2.93 8.98
CA GLY A 21 -6.17 2.02 10.04
C GLY A 21 -7.19 1.89 11.16
N ALA A 22 -8.06 2.89 11.36
CA ALA A 22 -9.08 2.85 12.38
C ALA A 22 -10.13 1.75 12.12
N PHE A 23 -10.65 1.64 10.91
CA PHE A 23 -11.77 0.72 10.62
C PHE A 23 -11.38 -0.52 9.82
N TRP A 24 -10.33 -0.44 8.97
CA TRP A 24 -9.99 -1.51 8.04
C TRP A 24 -9.68 -2.86 8.71
N PRO A 25 -8.91 -2.93 9.83
CA PRO A 25 -8.65 -4.19 10.51
C PRO A 25 -9.89 -4.85 11.11
N LEU A 26 -10.93 -4.07 11.44
CA LEU A 26 -12.16 -4.55 12.06
C LEU A 26 -13.32 -4.70 11.08
N LEU A 27 -13.17 -4.26 9.83
CA LEU A 27 -14.23 -4.28 8.83
C LEU A 27 -14.82 -5.68 8.62
N ALA A 28 -13.98 -6.73 8.58
CA ALA A 28 -14.45 -8.10 8.39
C ALA A 28 -15.35 -8.58 9.54
N VAL A 29 -14.99 -8.23 10.78
CA VAL A 29 -15.75 -8.55 11.99
C VAL A 29 -17.07 -7.75 11.99
N HIS A 30 -17.01 -6.44 11.70
CA HIS A 30 -18.17 -5.57 11.61
C HIS A 30 -19.20 -6.09 10.59
N LEU A 31 -18.77 -6.40 9.37
CA LEU A 31 -19.65 -6.89 8.32
C LEU A 31 -20.25 -8.26 8.66
N ARG A 32 -19.49 -9.14 9.33
CA ARG A 32 -20.01 -10.42 9.81
C ARG A 32 -21.13 -10.21 10.84
N ASP A 33 -20.94 -9.29 11.76
CA ASP A 33 -21.92 -8.98 12.81
C ASP A 33 -23.20 -8.35 12.25
N LEU A 34 -23.11 -7.66 11.12
CA LEU A 34 -24.29 -7.22 10.34
C LEU A 34 -24.96 -8.38 9.57
N GLY A 35 -24.51 -9.63 9.74
CA GLY A 35 -25.07 -10.79 9.06
C GLY A 35 -24.61 -10.97 7.61
N ILE A 36 -23.58 -10.21 7.16
CA ILE A 36 -23.10 -10.29 5.79
C ILE A 36 -22.22 -11.52 5.62
N GLY A 37 -22.63 -12.44 4.76
CA GLY A 37 -21.93 -13.68 4.44
C GLY A 37 -20.59 -13.44 3.73
N GLY A 38 -19.81 -14.51 3.57
CA GLY A 38 -18.47 -14.47 2.98
C GLY A 38 -18.44 -13.79 1.61
N ARG A 39 -19.34 -14.17 0.69
CA ARG A 39 -19.44 -13.57 -0.65
C ARG A 39 -19.71 -12.07 -0.59
N GLY A 40 -20.67 -11.63 0.22
CA GLY A 40 -20.97 -10.19 0.37
C GLY A 40 -19.78 -9.41 0.90
N ARG A 41 -19.06 -9.97 1.89
CA ARG A 41 -17.80 -9.39 2.40
C ARG A 41 -16.75 -9.28 1.30
N GLY A 42 -16.58 -10.33 0.48
CA GLY A 42 -15.66 -10.34 -0.65
C GLY A 42 -15.89 -9.18 -1.60
N TRP A 43 -17.14 -8.94 -2.00
CA TRP A 43 -17.51 -7.82 -2.87
C TRP A 43 -17.26 -6.46 -2.21
N ILE A 44 -17.60 -6.29 -0.93
CA ILE A 44 -17.38 -5.03 -0.20
C ILE A 44 -15.87 -4.74 -0.08
N PHE A 45 -15.05 -5.72 0.28
CA PHE A 45 -13.59 -5.54 0.32
C PHE A 45 -12.98 -5.27 -1.07
N ALA A 46 -13.56 -5.84 -2.14
CA ALA A 46 -13.10 -5.62 -3.51
C ALA A 46 -13.28 -4.17 -3.99
N THR A 47 -14.16 -3.38 -3.37
CA THR A 47 -14.37 -1.97 -3.72
C THR A 47 -13.11 -1.11 -3.58
N MET A 48 -12.23 -1.42 -2.61
CA MET A 48 -10.93 -0.74 -2.47
C MET A 48 -10.03 -0.97 -3.69
N ALA A 49 -10.02 -2.19 -4.23
CA ALA A 49 -9.25 -2.50 -5.42
C ALA A 49 -9.80 -1.77 -6.65
N LEU A 50 -11.13 -1.65 -6.79
CA LEU A 50 -11.76 -0.85 -7.84
C LEU A 50 -11.37 0.63 -7.74
N GLY A 51 -11.35 1.20 -6.53
CA GLY A 51 -10.83 2.55 -6.28
C GLY A 51 -9.37 2.71 -6.71
N SER A 52 -8.53 1.72 -6.40
CA SER A 52 -7.11 1.72 -6.77
C SER A 52 -6.89 1.65 -8.29
N LEU A 53 -7.78 0.96 -9.03
CA LEU A 53 -7.75 0.91 -10.50
C LEU A 53 -8.14 2.25 -11.14
N ALA A 54 -9.03 3.02 -10.52
CA ALA A 54 -9.47 4.31 -11.05
C ALA A 54 -8.33 5.34 -11.14
N MET A 55 -7.34 5.27 -10.25
CA MET A 55 -6.18 6.18 -10.23
C MET A 55 -5.33 6.16 -11.52
N PRO A 56 -4.82 5.01 -11.97
CA PRO A 56 -4.04 4.93 -13.21
C PRO A 56 -4.85 5.23 -14.46
N LEU A 57 -6.19 5.07 -14.40
CA LEU A 57 -7.10 5.28 -15.52
C LEU A 57 -7.46 6.76 -15.75
N GLY A 58 -6.85 7.70 -15.03
CA GLY A 58 -6.98 9.12 -15.30
C GLY A 58 -7.66 9.95 -14.20
N ALA A 59 -8.21 9.32 -13.15
CA ALA A 59 -8.81 10.07 -12.04
C ALA A 59 -7.80 11.03 -11.38
N GLY A 60 -6.55 10.59 -11.22
CA GLY A 60 -5.47 11.43 -10.71
C GLY A 60 -5.14 12.63 -11.62
N GLN A 61 -5.17 12.44 -12.94
CA GLN A 61 -4.92 13.52 -13.88
C GLN A 61 -6.05 14.54 -13.91
N LEU A 62 -7.30 14.09 -13.77
CA LEU A 62 -8.45 14.96 -13.71
C LEU A 62 -8.39 15.86 -12.47
N VAL A 63 -8.10 15.27 -11.31
CA VAL A 63 -7.98 16.01 -10.05
C VAL A 63 -6.83 16.99 -10.08
N ASP A 64 -5.68 16.60 -10.63
CA ASP A 64 -4.50 17.47 -10.77
C ASP A 64 -4.77 18.70 -11.65
N ARG A 65 -5.81 18.69 -12.49
CA ARG A 65 -6.20 19.83 -13.33
C ARG A 65 -7.22 20.74 -12.68
N LEU A 66 -8.04 20.23 -11.76
CA LEU A 66 -9.21 20.94 -11.26
C LEU A 66 -8.90 21.83 -10.06
N MET A 67 -8.03 21.38 -9.14
CA MET A 67 -7.78 22.11 -7.91
C MET A 67 -6.44 21.76 -7.25
N PRO A 68 -5.89 22.65 -6.38
CA PRO A 68 -4.71 22.35 -5.59
C PRO A 68 -4.87 21.13 -4.70
N ILE A 69 -3.80 20.31 -4.57
CA ILE A 69 -3.84 19.00 -3.89
C ILE A 69 -4.39 19.11 -2.47
N GLN A 70 -3.98 20.11 -1.69
CA GLN A 70 -4.44 20.29 -0.32
C GLN A 70 -5.94 20.58 -0.21
N ARG A 71 -6.54 21.29 -1.19
CA ARG A 71 -7.99 21.50 -1.24
C ARG A 71 -8.74 20.25 -1.63
N PHE A 72 -8.18 19.48 -2.56
CA PHE A 72 -8.75 18.18 -2.91
C PHE A 72 -8.78 17.24 -1.70
N LEU A 73 -7.66 17.11 -0.95
CA LEU A 73 -7.62 16.31 0.26
C LEU A 73 -8.67 16.78 1.29
N ALA A 74 -8.78 18.09 1.51
CA ALA A 74 -9.78 18.64 2.42
C ALA A 74 -11.21 18.25 2.00
N LEU A 75 -11.54 18.39 0.72
CA LEU A 75 -12.87 18.08 0.18
C LEU A 75 -13.20 16.59 0.32
N VAL A 76 -12.31 15.69 -0.15
CA VAL A 76 -12.61 14.26 -0.17
C VAL A 76 -12.69 13.66 1.25
N TYR A 77 -11.90 14.16 2.19
CA TYR A 77 -12.00 13.70 3.58
C TYR A 77 -13.16 14.32 4.34
N ALA A 78 -13.58 15.55 4.01
CA ALA A 78 -14.84 16.11 4.52
C ALA A 78 -16.06 15.29 4.03
N LEU A 79 -16.13 14.97 2.72
CA LEU A 79 -17.16 14.11 2.15
C LEU A 79 -17.06 12.68 2.73
N GLY A 80 -15.84 12.13 2.81
CA GLY A 80 -15.56 10.82 3.39
C GLY A 80 -16.04 10.70 4.85
N THR A 81 -15.97 11.79 5.62
CA THR A 81 -16.52 11.84 6.98
C THR A 81 -18.01 11.53 6.99
N GLY A 82 -18.79 12.08 6.05
CA GLY A 82 -20.23 11.78 5.95
C GLY A 82 -20.53 10.29 5.76
N PHE A 83 -19.76 9.61 4.89
CA PHE A 83 -19.88 8.16 4.72
C PHE A 83 -19.51 7.38 5.98
N LEU A 84 -18.41 7.76 6.63
CA LEU A 84 -17.97 7.11 7.86
C LEU A 84 -18.95 7.30 9.02
N VAL A 85 -19.55 8.49 9.17
CA VAL A 85 -20.62 8.76 10.13
C VAL A 85 -21.86 7.91 9.83
N ALA A 86 -22.28 7.83 8.57
CA ALA A 86 -23.41 6.99 8.18
C ALA A 86 -23.18 5.51 8.54
N LEU A 87 -21.96 4.99 8.30
CA LEU A 87 -21.56 3.64 8.71
C LEU A 87 -21.52 3.50 10.23
N ALA A 88 -21.00 4.48 10.95
CA ALA A 88 -20.95 4.51 12.41
C ALA A 88 -22.34 4.55 13.06
N CYS A 89 -23.33 5.15 12.40
CA CYS A 89 -24.73 5.15 12.82
C CYS A 89 -25.50 3.86 12.43
N GLY A 90 -24.84 2.90 11.77
CA GLY A 90 -25.49 1.65 11.37
C GLY A 90 -26.57 1.83 10.30
N MET A 91 -26.31 2.69 9.30
CA MET A 91 -27.29 3.08 8.27
C MET A 91 -28.00 1.92 7.57
N THR A 92 -27.32 0.78 7.45
CA THR A 92 -27.89 -0.41 6.80
C THR A 92 -27.08 -1.67 7.09
N ALA A 93 -27.73 -2.82 7.02
CA ALA A 93 -27.13 -4.15 7.01
C ALA A 93 -27.22 -4.82 5.61
N ARG A 94 -27.71 -4.11 4.60
CA ARG A 94 -27.83 -4.64 3.24
C ARG A 94 -26.47 -4.60 2.53
N SER A 95 -26.03 -5.77 2.03
CA SER A 95 -24.71 -5.92 1.39
C SER A 95 -24.56 -5.13 0.09
N ASP A 96 -25.66 -4.99 -0.70
CA ASP A 96 -25.67 -4.22 -1.94
C ASP A 96 -25.50 -2.70 -1.68
N VAL A 97 -26.18 -2.17 -0.67
CA VAL A 97 -26.05 -0.77 -0.29
C VAL A 97 -24.65 -0.50 0.27
N LEU A 98 -24.14 -1.37 1.15
CA LEU A 98 -22.79 -1.24 1.69
C LEU A 98 -21.72 -1.33 0.59
N PHE A 99 -21.92 -2.20 -0.41
CA PHE A 99 -21.03 -2.25 -1.58
C PHE A 99 -20.96 -0.88 -2.27
N VAL A 100 -22.11 -0.25 -2.55
CA VAL A 100 -22.15 1.06 -3.22
C VAL A 100 -21.52 2.14 -2.34
N VAL A 101 -21.81 2.15 -1.04
CA VAL A 101 -21.24 3.12 -0.08
C VAL A 101 -19.71 3.01 -0.04
N PHE A 102 -19.15 1.80 0.12
CA PHE A 102 -17.72 1.60 0.11
C PHE A 102 -17.09 1.86 -1.26
N LEU A 103 -17.76 1.54 -2.35
CA LEU A 103 -17.28 1.85 -3.70
C LEU A 103 -17.14 3.35 -3.90
N VAL A 104 -18.16 4.14 -3.57
CA VAL A 104 -18.11 5.60 -3.68
C VAL A 104 -17.05 6.17 -2.75
N TYR A 105 -16.96 5.70 -1.50
CA TYR A 105 -15.94 6.11 -0.56
C TYR A 105 -14.52 5.88 -1.12
N TRP A 106 -14.24 4.70 -1.68
CA TRP A 106 -12.91 4.39 -2.22
C TRP A 106 -12.63 5.12 -3.53
N LEU A 107 -13.61 5.32 -4.40
CA LEU A 107 -13.43 6.13 -5.60
C LEU A 107 -13.08 7.59 -5.27
N LEU A 108 -13.64 8.14 -4.20
CA LEU A 108 -13.33 9.48 -3.72
C LEU A 108 -11.94 9.55 -3.06
N THR A 109 -11.59 8.58 -2.22
CA THR A 109 -10.40 8.65 -1.37
C THR A 109 -9.15 8.00 -1.97
N ALA A 110 -9.28 7.07 -2.92
CA ALA A 110 -8.14 6.38 -3.54
C ALA A 110 -7.09 7.33 -4.15
N PRO A 111 -7.46 8.44 -4.84
CA PRO A 111 -6.48 9.40 -5.35
C PRO A 111 -5.64 10.08 -4.26
N ALA A 112 -6.19 10.20 -3.05
CA ALA A 112 -5.56 10.95 -1.96
C ALA A 112 -4.17 10.40 -1.58
N SER A 113 -3.96 9.07 -1.61
CA SER A 113 -2.67 8.47 -1.26
C SER A 113 -1.55 8.86 -2.24
N GLY A 114 -1.82 8.78 -3.54
CA GLY A 114 -0.88 9.21 -4.58
C GLY A 114 -0.61 10.70 -4.55
N LEU A 115 -1.66 11.51 -4.41
CA LEU A 115 -1.56 12.97 -4.35
C LEU A 115 -0.84 13.45 -3.09
N SER A 116 -1.03 12.80 -1.94
CA SER A 116 -0.28 13.09 -0.71
C SER A 116 1.21 12.82 -0.87
N ASN A 117 1.58 11.72 -1.55
CA ASN A 117 2.98 11.44 -1.88
C ASN A 117 3.55 12.53 -2.80
N ALA A 118 2.80 12.93 -3.83
CA ALA A 118 3.21 14.00 -4.75
C ALA A 118 3.36 15.34 -4.01
N LEU A 119 2.41 15.70 -3.13
CA LEU A 119 2.48 16.91 -2.31
C LEU A 119 3.73 16.87 -1.41
N ALA A 120 4.02 15.75 -0.75
CA ALA A 120 5.20 15.62 0.07
C ALA A 120 6.49 15.79 -0.75
N MET A 121 6.61 15.08 -1.87
CA MET A 121 7.81 15.13 -2.71
C MET A 121 8.08 16.53 -3.30
N ARG A 122 7.03 17.30 -3.62
CA ARG A 122 7.17 18.66 -4.17
C ARG A 122 7.57 19.69 -3.13
N ASN A 123 7.28 19.47 -1.86
CA ASN A 123 7.53 20.45 -0.79
C ASN A 123 8.73 20.13 0.09
N LEU A 124 9.37 18.96 -0.09
CA LEU A 124 10.60 18.59 0.58
C LEU A 124 11.81 19.21 -0.13
N ALA A 125 12.82 19.63 0.65
CA ALA A 125 14.04 20.24 0.10
C ALA A 125 14.91 19.19 -0.61
N ARG A 126 14.98 17.97 -0.06
CA ARG A 126 15.71 16.81 -0.59
C ARG A 126 14.79 15.60 -0.65
N PRO A 127 13.87 15.53 -1.64
CA PRO A 127 12.82 14.52 -1.66
C PRO A 127 13.34 13.08 -1.59
N LYS A 128 14.47 12.78 -2.26
CA LYS A 128 15.08 11.44 -2.28
C LYS A 128 15.58 10.98 -0.91
N GLU A 129 15.98 11.91 -0.06
CA GLU A 129 16.54 11.61 1.27
C GLU A 129 15.48 11.69 2.37
N GLU A 130 14.56 12.65 2.25
CA GLU A 130 13.61 13.02 3.32
C GLU A 130 12.26 12.32 3.21
N PHE A 131 11.84 11.91 2.00
CA PHE A 131 10.51 11.34 1.78
C PHE A 131 10.26 10.06 2.58
N GLY A 132 11.27 9.19 2.72
CA GLY A 132 11.15 7.95 3.50
C GLY A 132 10.79 8.23 4.97
N ALA A 133 11.44 9.23 5.58
CA ALA A 133 11.16 9.63 6.97
C ALA A 133 9.75 10.23 7.13
N VAL A 134 9.28 11.04 6.15
CA VAL A 134 7.91 11.56 6.15
C VAL A 134 6.89 10.44 5.96
N ARG A 135 7.16 9.51 5.04
CA ARG A 135 6.25 8.39 4.74
C ARG A 135 6.13 7.39 5.89
N LEU A 136 7.18 7.22 6.69
CA LEU A 136 7.20 6.38 7.89
C LEU A 136 6.10 6.78 8.88
N TRP A 137 5.78 8.08 8.99
CA TRP A 137 4.69 8.56 9.86
C TRP A 137 3.32 7.99 9.47
N GLY A 138 3.14 7.58 8.22
CA GLY A 138 1.94 6.83 7.83
C GLY A 138 1.82 5.49 8.55
N THR A 139 2.91 4.71 8.63
CA THR A 139 2.93 3.45 9.40
C THR A 139 2.72 3.71 10.90
N VAL A 140 3.35 4.76 11.45
CA VAL A 140 3.14 5.17 12.85
C VAL A 140 1.67 5.55 13.10
N GLY A 141 1.05 6.32 12.21
CA GLY A 141 -0.36 6.71 12.32
C GLY A 141 -1.30 5.49 12.28
N TRP A 142 -1.04 4.55 11.37
CA TRP A 142 -1.77 3.29 11.29
C TRP A 142 -1.69 2.48 12.59
N MET A 143 -0.49 2.34 13.16
CA MET A 143 -0.29 1.61 14.42
C MET A 143 -0.96 2.32 15.60
N ALA A 144 -0.72 3.63 15.73
CA ALA A 144 -1.25 4.42 16.84
C ALA A 144 -2.78 4.40 16.89
N VAL A 145 -3.44 4.51 15.71
CA VAL A 145 -4.90 4.43 15.66
C VAL A 145 -5.41 3.03 15.98
N GLY A 146 -4.71 1.98 15.57
CA GLY A 146 -5.08 0.60 15.92
C GLY A 146 -5.10 0.40 17.44
N TRP A 147 -4.13 0.97 18.15
CA TRP A 147 -4.09 0.95 19.62
C TRP A 147 -5.17 1.85 20.25
N LEU A 148 -5.43 3.02 19.67
CA LEU A 148 -6.51 3.90 20.10
C LEU A 148 -7.88 3.22 20.00
N VAL A 149 -8.16 2.57 18.87
CA VAL A 149 -9.41 1.80 18.65
C VAL A 149 -9.52 0.66 19.66
N SER A 150 -8.43 -0.09 19.88
CA SER A 150 -8.38 -1.17 20.87
C SER A 150 -8.70 -0.65 22.28
N GLY A 151 -8.11 0.48 22.68
CA GLY A 151 -8.38 1.12 23.96
C GLY A 151 -9.83 1.61 24.08
N ALA A 152 -10.36 2.25 23.03
CA ALA A 152 -11.74 2.73 23.03
C ALA A 152 -12.74 1.57 23.16
N MET A 153 -12.54 0.46 22.43
CA MET A 153 -13.40 -0.72 22.52
C MET A 153 -13.29 -1.41 23.88
N ALA A 154 -12.11 -1.44 24.51
CA ALA A 154 -11.93 -1.99 25.85
C ALA A 154 -12.67 -1.17 26.91
N LEU A 155 -12.67 0.16 26.80
CA LEU A 155 -13.35 1.09 27.72
C LEU A 155 -14.87 1.09 27.51
N SER A 156 -15.36 1.00 26.28
CA SER A 156 -16.81 1.00 25.99
C SER A 156 -17.48 -0.33 26.36
N GLY A 157 -16.71 -1.37 26.65
CA GLY A 157 -17.26 -2.72 26.88
C GLY A 157 -17.85 -3.38 25.64
N SER A 158 -17.65 -2.81 24.45
CA SER A 158 -18.10 -3.34 23.15
C SER A 158 -17.32 -4.59 22.71
N THR A 159 -17.04 -5.47 23.68
CA THR A 159 -16.26 -6.70 23.44
C THR A 159 -17.13 -7.87 22.99
N ARG A 160 -18.46 -7.71 22.97
CA ARG A 160 -19.40 -8.79 22.63
C ARG A 160 -19.53 -8.96 21.12
N ALA A 161 -19.47 -10.23 20.69
CA ALA A 161 -19.82 -10.61 19.33
C ALA A 161 -21.27 -10.15 18.99
N GLY A 162 -21.49 -9.66 17.76
CA GLY A 162 -22.80 -9.22 17.30
C GLY A 162 -23.10 -7.73 17.47
N HIS A 163 -22.23 -6.94 18.12
CA HIS A 163 -22.46 -5.49 18.30
C HIS A 163 -21.85 -4.61 17.19
N GLY A 164 -21.18 -5.21 16.21
CA GLY A 164 -20.42 -4.44 15.21
C GLY A 164 -19.18 -3.76 15.82
N ALA A 165 -18.44 -3.06 14.99
CA ALA A 165 -17.27 -2.28 15.40
C ALA A 165 -17.51 -0.78 15.12
N PHE A 166 -18.62 -0.24 15.62
CA PHE A 166 -19.07 1.13 15.33
C PHE A 166 -18.09 2.19 15.83
N GLU A 167 -17.41 1.93 16.97
CA GLU A 167 -16.37 2.81 17.52
C GLU A 167 -15.24 3.06 16.54
N ALA A 168 -14.85 2.03 15.80
CA ALA A 168 -13.82 2.13 14.77
C ALA A 168 -14.22 3.13 13.67
N PHE A 169 -15.50 3.15 13.28
CA PHE A 169 -16.00 4.11 12.28
C PHE A 169 -16.16 5.51 12.87
N TRP A 170 -16.57 5.67 14.14
CA TRP A 170 -16.61 6.97 14.81
C TRP A 170 -15.23 7.59 14.91
N ILE A 171 -14.22 6.80 15.29
CA ILE A 171 -12.82 7.26 15.35
C ILE A 171 -12.33 7.62 13.94
N ALA A 172 -12.62 6.79 12.94
CA ALA A 172 -12.27 7.07 11.54
C ALA A 172 -12.92 8.36 11.03
N ALA A 173 -14.21 8.60 11.35
CA ALA A 173 -14.92 9.82 11.00
C ALA A 173 -14.31 11.07 11.64
N ALA A 174 -14.01 11.00 12.94
CA ALA A 174 -13.35 12.09 13.64
C ALA A 174 -11.98 12.41 13.03
N LEU A 175 -11.15 11.38 12.76
CA LEU A 175 -9.83 11.56 12.14
C LEU A 175 -9.94 12.07 10.70
N SER A 176 -10.96 11.64 9.94
CA SER A 176 -11.23 12.12 8.57
C SER A 176 -11.56 13.62 8.57
N MET A 177 -12.39 14.07 9.51
CA MET A 177 -12.69 15.49 9.67
C MET A 177 -11.46 16.31 10.10
N VAL A 178 -10.66 15.77 11.04
CA VAL A 178 -9.38 16.40 11.44
C VAL A 178 -8.44 16.49 10.25
N LEU A 179 -8.32 15.43 9.43
CA LEU A 179 -7.49 15.44 8.23
C LEU A 179 -8.00 16.45 7.20
N ALA A 180 -9.33 16.58 7.03
CA ALA A 180 -9.92 17.57 6.14
C ALA A 180 -9.50 19.00 6.54
N GLY A 181 -9.67 19.37 7.80
CA GLY A 181 -9.23 20.67 8.33
C GLY A 181 -7.71 20.86 8.27
N TYR A 182 -6.97 19.82 8.65
CA TYR A 182 -5.50 19.83 8.61
C TYR A 182 -4.96 20.05 7.20
N SER A 183 -5.61 19.45 6.19
CA SER A 183 -5.21 19.57 4.79
C SER A 183 -5.22 21.03 4.31
N LEU A 184 -6.11 21.87 4.80
CA LEU A 184 -6.14 23.31 4.48
C LEU A 184 -4.92 24.07 5.01
N THR A 185 -4.23 23.52 6.01
CA THR A 185 -2.99 24.10 6.54
C THR A 185 -1.75 23.73 5.74
N LEU A 186 -1.81 22.74 4.85
CA LEU A 186 -0.66 22.24 4.09
C LEU A 186 -0.15 23.29 3.07
N PRO A 187 1.11 23.17 2.60
CA PRO A 187 1.65 24.07 1.60
C PRO A 187 0.80 24.08 0.34
N HIS A 188 0.57 25.28 -0.22
CA HIS A 188 -0.14 25.43 -1.48
C HIS A 188 0.63 24.74 -2.60
N THR A 189 0.06 23.67 -3.15
CA THR A 189 0.68 22.86 -4.20
C THR A 189 -0.22 22.87 -5.42
N GLN A 190 0.16 23.69 -6.40
CA GLN A 190 -0.61 23.83 -7.64
C GLN A 190 -0.68 22.50 -8.39
N PRO A 191 -1.76 22.28 -9.17
CA PRO A 191 -1.82 21.18 -10.13
C PRO A 191 -0.60 21.21 -11.06
N LEU A 192 -0.09 20.04 -11.47
CA LEU A 192 0.86 20.03 -12.58
C LEU A 192 0.10 20.39 -13.85
N ALA A 193 0.55 21.43 -14.55
CA ALA A 193 0.17 21.61 -15.94
C ALA A 193 0.44 20.29 -16.67
N ALA A 194 -0.55 19.78 -17.37
CA ALA A 194 -0.52 18.44 -17.96
C ALA A 194 0.82 18.20 -18.67
N LEU A 195 1.58 17.21 -18.22
CA LEU A 195 2.60 16.61 -19.07
C LEU A 195 1.90 16.20 -20.37
N ALA A 196 2.52 16.55 -21.49
CA ALA A 196 1.94 16.34 -22.80
C ALA A 196 1.39 14.91 -22.94
N PRO A 197 0.18 14.71 -23.48
CA PRO A 197 -0.38 13.39 -23.68
C PRO A 197 0.43 12.68 -24.77
N GLY A 198 1.41 11.90 -24.40
CA GLY A 198 2.21 11.19 -25.42
C GLY A 198 3.28 10.25 -24.87
N GLU A 199 3.90 10.58 -23.74
CA GLU A 199 5.08 9.80 -23.29
C GLU A 199 4.80 8.78 -22.17
N ALA A 200 3.65 8.83 -21.50
CA ALA A 200 3.28 7.95 -20.38
C ALA A 200 2.11 6.99 -20.69
N GLY A 201 1.93 6.63 -21.97
CA GLY A 201 0.82 5.78 -22.40
C GLY A 201 0.95 4.31 -21.95
N PRO A 202 -0.18 3.58 -21.84
CA PRO A 202 -0.23 2.15 -21.48
C PRO A 202 0.66 1.26 -22.35
N ARG A 203 0.86 1.65 -23.62
CA ARG A 203 1.69 0.89 -24.58
C ARG A 203 3.15 0.78 -24.14
N GLY A 204 3.73 1.84 -23.58
CA GLY A 204 5.11 1.80 -23.09
C GLY A 204 5.32 0.88 -21.88
N ALA A 205 4.31 0.75 -21.03
CA ALA A 205 4.33 -0.17 -19.90
C ALA A 205 4.20 -1.62 -20.35
N LEU A 206 3.38 -1.91 -21.38
CA LEU A 206 3.19 -3.26 -21.91
C LEU A 206 4.46 -3.79 -22.63
N GLU A 207 5.30 -2.92 -23.19
CA GLU A 207 6.59 -3.33 -23.77
C GLU A 207 7.53 -3.94 -22.71
N LEU A 208 7.42 -3.55 -21.44
CA LEU A 208 8.21 -4.15 -20.37
C LEU A 208 7.88 -5.64 -20.16
N LEU A 209 6.66 -6.08 -20.49
CA LEU A 209 6.25 -7.49 -20.43
C LEU A 209 7.02 -8.38 -21.42
N ARG A 210 7.62 -7.80 -22.47
CA ARG A 210 8.49 -8.54 -23.39
C ARG A 210 9.78 -9.03 -22.70
N ARG A 211 10.18 -8.39 -21.60
CA ARG A 211 11.31 -8.86 -20.80
C ARG A 211 10.83 -10.00 -19.89
N ARG A 212 11.32 -11.20 -20.11
CA ARG A 212 10.92 -12.42 -19.38
C ARG A 212 10.98 -12.24 -17.87
N GLU A 213 12.03 -11.60 -17.34
CA GLU A 213 12.18 -11.37 -15.91
C GLU A 213 11.07 -10.47 -15.33
N VAL A 214 10.65 -9.44 -16.09
CA VAL A 214 9.56 -8.54 -15.70
C VAL A 214 8.23 -9.28 -15.76
N ALA A 215 7.98 -10.03 -16.82
CA ALA A 215 6.75 -10.82 -16.95
C ALA A 215 6.61 -11.86 -15.84
N VAL A 216 7.69 -12.62 -15.55
CA VAL A 216 7.69 -13.61 -14.45
C VAL A 216 7.43 -12.91 -13.10
N PHE A 217 8.08 -11.77 -12.84
CA PHE A 217 7.85 -11.03 -11.61
C PHE A 217 6.40 -10.54 -11.51
N LEU A 218 5.85 -9.92 -12.56
CA LEU A 218 4.48 -9.37 -12.53
C LEU A 218 3.42 -10.46 -12.36
N LEU A 219 3.58 -11.62 -13.04
CA LEU A 219 2.69 -12.76 -12.86
C LEU A 219 2.78 -13.31 -11.41
N THR A 220 3.99 -13.40 -10.87
CA THR A 220 4.20 -13.83 -9.48
C THR A 220 3.58 -12.82 -8.51
N ALA A 221 3.79 -11.50 -8.75
CA ALA A 221 3.21 -10.45 -7.93
C ALA A 221 1.68 -10.47 -7.98
N PHE A 222 1.08 -10.67 -9.14
CA PHE A 222 -0.36 -10.88 -9.28
C PHE A 222 -0.82 -12.07 -8.42
N GLY A 223 -0.16 -13.22 -8.50
CA GLY A 223 -0.51 -14.42 -7.73
C GLY A 223 -0.36 -14.22 -6.21
N VAL A 224 0.68 -13.54 -5.75
CA VAL A 224 0.84 -13.19 -4.33
C VAL A 224 -0.31 -12.26 -3.88
N TYR A 225 -0.68 -11.27 -4.69
CA TYR A 225 -1.75 -10.34 -4.35
C TYR A 225 -3.16 -10.96 -4.39
N LEU A 226 -3.35 -12.11 -5.02
CA LEU A 226 -4.57 -12.92 -4.83
C LEU A 226 -4.72 -13.38 -3.37
N THR A 227 -3.63 -13.53 -2.63
CA THR A 227 -3.63 -14.02 -1.25
C THR A 227 -3.62 -12.91 -0.20
N MET A 228 -3.31 -11.66 -0.58
CA MET A 228 -3.27 -10.52 0.35
C MET A 228 -4.60 -10.25 1.07
N PRO A 229 -5.78 -10.36 0.44
CA PRO A 229 -7.06 -10.15 1.10
C PRO A 229 -7.31 -11.03 2.32
N PHE A 230 -6.72 -12.20 2.39
CA PHE A 230 -6.87 -13.09 3.56
C PHE A 230 -6.34 -12.46 4.85
N VAL A 231 -5.42 -11.47 4.75
CA VAL A 231 -4.89 -10.73 5.90
C VAL A 231 -5.95 -9.87 6.57
N TYR A 232 -6.77 -9.14 5.81
CA TYR A 232 -7.73 -8.20 6.38
C TYR A 232 -9.17 -8.70 6.33
N GLN A 233 -9.49 -9.58 5.39
CA GLN A 233 -10.85 -10.12 5.26
C GLN A 233 -11.08 -11.36 6.13
N VAL A 234 -10.05 -12.17 6.37
CA VAL A 234 -10.17 -13.45 7.08
C VAL A 234 -9.53 -13.42 8.46
N MET A 235 -8.31 -12.91 8.58
CA MET A 235 -7.53 -12.97 9.82
C MET A 235 -8.26 -12.37 11.03
N PRO A 236 -8.95 -11.20 10.96
CA PRO A 236 -9.65 -10.65 12.12
C PRO A 236 -10.75 -11.57 12.66
N THR A 237 -11.54 -12.18 11.78
CA THR A 237 -12.59 -13.11 12.15
C THR A 237 -12.02 -14.44 12.69
N TYR A 238 -10.88 -14.89 12.18
CA TYR A 238 -10.15 -16.04 12.69
C TYR A 238 -9.62 -15.79 14.11
N LEU A 239 -8.98 -14.66 14.36
CA LEU A 239 -8.45 -14.30 15.68
C LEU A 239 -9.56 -14.29 16.74
N GLU A 240 -10.72 -13.73 16.39
CA GLU A 240 -11.87 -13.72 17.29
C GLU A 240 -12.42 -15.15 17.51
N ALA A 241 -12.51 -15.96 16.46
CA ALA A 241 -12.91 -17.38 16.58
C ALA A 241 -11.94 -18.19 17.46
N ARG A 242 -10.67 -17.76 17.55
CA ARG A 242 -9.64 -18.32 18.44
C ARG A 242 -9.63 -17.66 19.83
N SER A 243 -10.72 -16.99 20.20
CA SER A 243 -10.93 -16.37 21.51
C SER A 243 -10.02 -15.15 21.82
N LEU A 244 -9.44 -14.51 20.79
CA LEU A 244 -8.84 -13.19 21.01
C LEU A 244 -9.97 -12.18 21.27
N PRO A 245 -9.95 -11.47 22.43
CA PRO A 245 -10.96 -10.45 22.67
C PRO A 245 -10.95 -9.40 21.53
N ARG A 246 -12.14 -9.03 21.05
CA ARG A 246 -12.33 -8.14 19.91
C ARG A 246 -11.54 -6.84 20.02
N ALA A 247 -11.51 -6.25 21.23
CA ALA A 247 -10.76 -5.04 21.50
C ALA A 247 -9.28 -5.14 21.12
N TRP A 248 -8.67 -6.32 21.15
CA TRP A 248 -7.25 -6.51 20.85
C TRP A 248 -6.96 -6.87 19.39
N ILE A 249 -7.99 -7.07 18.55
CA ILE A 249 -7.80 -7.44 17.13
C ILE A 249 -7.01 -6.37 16.38
N SER A 250 -7.38 -5.09 16.51
CA SER A 250 -6.66 -4.00 15.85
C SER A 250 -5.19 -3.95 16.30
N THR A 251 -4.91 -4.05 17.60
CA THR A 251 -3.53 -4.10 18.10
C THR A 251 -2.77 -5.32 17.56
N ALA A 252 -3.36 -6.52 17.60
CA ALA A 252 -2.72 -7.72 17.05
C ALA A 252 -2.39 -7.58 15.56
N MET A 253 -3.27 -6.96 14.79
CA MET A 253 -3.06 -6.71 13.36
C MET A 253 -1.94 -5.70 13.08
N THR A 254 -1.61 -4.81 14.04
CA THR A 254 -0.52 -3.84 13.88
C THR A 254 0.87 -4.41 14.19
N LEU A 255 0.99 -5.60 14.77
CA LEU A 255 2.29 -6.20 15.06
C LEU A 255 3.13 -6.42 13.79
N GLY A 256 2.47 -6.67 12.66
CA GLY A 256 3.14 -6.80 11.37
C GLY A 256 3.91 -5.55 10.98
N GLN A 257 3.39 -4.36 11.28
CA GLN A 257 4.03 -3.08 10.99
C GLN A 257 5.29 -2.85 11.84
N CYS A 258 5.36 -3.40 13.04
CA CYS A 258 6.58 -3.33 13.86
C CYS A 258 7.76 -4.00 13.13
N LEU A 259 7.56 -5.22 12.63
CA LEU A 259 8.63 -5.93 11.90
C LEU A 259 8.81 -5.38 10.48
N GLU A 260 7.79 -4.76 9.88
CA GLU A 260 7.89 -4.06 8.60
C GLU A 260 8.94 -2.95 8.66
N ILE A 261 8.92 -2.12 9.71
CA ILE A 261 9.89 -1.02 9.89
C ILE A 261 11.32 -1.58 9.92
N VAL A 262 11.55 -2.64 10.69
CA VAL A 262 12.85 -3.30 10.80
C VAL A 262 13.28 -3.91 9.46
N ALA A 263 12.36 -4.61 8.78
CA ALA A 263 12.62 -5.24 7.50
C ALA A 263 12.89 -4.22 6.38
N LEU A 264 12.18 -3.07 6.39
CA LEU A 264 12.45 -1.96 5.46
C LEU A 264 13.82 -1.34 5.71
N ALA A 265 14.23 -1.15 6.96
CA ALA A 265 15.57 -0.68 7.30
C ALA A 265 16.66 -1.67 6.84
N ALA A 266 16.38 -2.98 6.94
CA ALA A 266 17.30 -4.03 6.50
C ALA A 266 17.27 -4.28 4.97
N LEU A 267 16.27 -3.78 4.25
CA LEU A 267 16.05 -4.07 2.82
C LEU A 267 17.29 -3.75 1.93
N PRO A 268 18.01 -2.61 2.09
CA PRO A 268 19.20 -2.35 1.30
C PRO A 268 20.31 -3.38 1.56
N TRP A 269 20.43 -3.86 2.78
CA TRP A 269 21.40 -4.91 3.15
C TRP A 269 21.00 -6.26 2.54
N LEU A 270 19.71 -6.63 2.61
CA LEU A 270 19.19 -7.86 2.00
C LEU A 270 19.40 -7.87 0.48
N LEU A 271 19.11 -6.75 -0.19
CA LEU A 271 19.32 -6.60 -1.64
C LEU A 271 20.81 -6.76 -2.02
N ARG A 272 21.74 -6.26 -1.20
CA ARG A 272 23.19 -6.44 -1.44
C ARG A 272 23.65 -7.87 -1.18
N ARG A 273 23.12 -8.55 -0.14
CA ARG A 273 23.57 -9.88 0.27
C ARG A 273 22.94 -11.01 -0.53
N LEU A 274 21.62 -10.94 -0.76
CA LEU A 274 20.83 -12.00 -1.39
C LEU A 274 20.50 -11.69 -2.84
N GLY A 275 20.81 -10.47 -3.30
CA GLY A 275 20.33 -9.95 -4.57
C GLY A 275 18.81 -9.78 -4.62
N VAL A 276 18.32 -9.30 -5.74
CA VAL A 276 16.87 -9.08 -5.94
C VAL A 276 16.09 -10.39 -5.82
N LYS A 277 16.56 -11.46 -6.47
CA LYS A 277 15.88 -12.77 -6.45
C LYS A 277 15.72 -13.31 -5.03
N GLY A 278 16.80 -13.38 -4.27
CA GLY A 278 16.81 -13.89 -2.91
C GLY A 278 15.91 -13.07 -1.98
N THR A 279 15.96 -11.74 -2.09
CA THR A 279 15.13 -10.84 -1.29
C THR A 279 13.63 -11.04 -1.56
N LEU A 280 13.23 -11.13 -2.84
CA LEU A 280 11.84 -11.40 -3.20
C LEU A 280 11.38 -12.78 -2.69
N MET A 281 12.25 -13.80 -2.79
CA MET A 281 11.96 -15.14 -2.25
C MET A 281 11.80 -15.16 -0.74
N VAL A 282 12.57 -14.38 0.02
CA VAL A 282 12.38 -14.22 1.48
C VAL A 282 10.99 -13.68 1.78
N GLY A 283 10.53 -12.67 1.05
CA GLY A 283 9.19 -12.12 1.20
C GLY A 283 8.07 -13.12 0.90
N MET A 284 8.20 -13.87 -0.21
CA MET A 284 7.25 -14.92 -0.58
C MET A 284 7.24 -16.08 0.44
N GLY A 285 8.43 -16.47 0.91
CA GLY A 285 8.61 -17.48 1.96
C GLY A 285 7.91 -17.08 3.25
N ALA A 286 8.03 -15.81 3.65
CA ALA A 286 7.33 -15.29 4.83
C ALA A 286 5.80 -15.43 4.70
N TRP A 287 5.22 -15.16 3.52
CA TRP A 287 3.79 -15.38 3.26
C TRP A 287 3.41 -16.85 3.27
N ALA A 288 4.20 -17.73 2.64
CA ALA A 288 3.95 -19.16 2.62
C ALA A 288 3.99 -19.74 4.04
N VAL A 289 5.00 -19.38 4.85
CA VAL A 289 5.12 -19.82 6.25
C VAL A 289 3.97 -19.28 7.08
N ARG A 290 3.60 -18.02 6.93
CA ARG A 290 2.49 -17.40 7.67
C ARG A 290 1.18 -18.15 7.42
N PHE A 291 0.78 -18.30 6.16
CA PHE A 291 -0.48 -18.97 5.83
C PHE A 291 -0.41 -20.49 6.14
N GLY A 292 0.75 -21.11 5.92
CA GLY A 292 0.99 -22.51 6.25
C GLY A 292 0.85 -22.79 7.75
N SER A 293 1.42 -21.94 8.60
CA SER A 293 1.27 -22.06 10.05
C SER A 293 -0.19 -21.91 10.49
N LEU A 294 -0.94 -20.96 9.91
CA LEU A 294 -2.36 -20.77 10.22
C LEU A 294 -3.23 -21.95 9.74
N ALA A 295 -2.87 -22.61 8.64
CA ALA A 295 -3.56 -23.79 8.16
C ALA A 295 -3.41 -25.02 9.09
N LEU A 296 -2.40 -25.03 9.96
CA LEU A 296 -2.21 -26.07 10.98
C LEU A 296 -3.03 -25.83 12.26
N ASP A 297 -3.89 -24.83 12.24
CA ASP A 297 -4.73 -24.43 13.38
C ASP A 297 -3.94 -24.23 14.69
N PRO A 298 -2.91 -23.38 14.71
CA PRO A 298 -1.97 -23.24 15.80
C PRO A 298 -2.60 -22.60 17.05
N PRO A 299 -1.95 -22.70 18.22
CA PRO A 299 -2.34 -21.90 19.39
C PRO A 299 -2.41 -20.40 19.07
N LEU A 300 -3.29 -19.66 19.77
CA LEU A 300 -3.53 -18.24 19.51
C LEU A 300 -2.26 -17.39 19.48
N TRP A 301 -1.32 -17.63 20.39
CA TRP A 301 -0.07 -16.86 20.44
C TRP A 301 0.79 -17.05 19.19
N VAL A 302 0.80 -18.27 18.58
CA VAL A 302 1.50 -18.53 17.31
C VAL A 302 0.80 -17.78 16.16
N ALA A 303 -0.54 -17.80 16.13
CA ALA A 303 -1.31 -17.07 15.13
C ALA A 303 -1.05 -15.55 15.20
N VAL A 304 -1.01 -15.00 16.41
CA VAL A 304 -0.70 -13.58 16.64
C VAL A 304 0.76 -13.27 16.28
N ALA A 305 1.72 -14.08 16.72
CA ALA A 305 3.13 -13.91 16.36
C ALA A 305 3.35 -14.03 14.84
N GLY A 306 2.60 -14.91 14.17
CA GLY A 306 2.61 -15.05 12.70
C GLY A 306 2.26 -13.78 11.96
N THR A 307 1.57 -12.80 12.59
CA THR A 307 1.32 -11.49 11.97
C THR A 307 2.60 -10.69 11.73
N LEU A 308 3.67 -10.94 12.50
CA LEU A 308 4.98 -10.31 12.29
C LEU A 308 5.56 -10.63 10.90
N LEU A 309 5.30 -11.83 10.36
CA LEU A 309 5.75 -12.22 9.02
C LEU A 309 5.15 -11.36 7.92
N HIS A 310 4.03 -10.65 8.19
CA HIS A 310 3.47 -9.68 7.26
C HIS A 310 4.48 -8.60 6.89
N GLY A 311 5.16 -8.04 7.88
CA GLY A 311 6.15 -6.98 7.65
C GLY A 311 7.33 -7.44 6.80
N VAL A 312 7.84 -8.67 7.02
CA VAL A 312 8.89 -9.25 6.18
C VAL A 312 8.40 -9.44 4.74
N GLY A 313 7.20 -10.02 4.58
CA GLY A 313 6.59 -10.21 3.26
C GLY A 313 6.41 -8.89 2.52
N PHE A 314 5.87 -7.88 3.20
CA PHE A 314 5.65 -6.56 2.62
C PHE A 314 6.95 -5.85 2.23
N ALA A 315 7.92 -5.77 3.13
CA ALA A 315 9.21 -5.11 2.88
C ALA A 315 9.99 -5.80 1.75
N CYS A 316 10.17 -7.13 1.86
CA CYS A 316 11.02 -7.86 0.93
C CYS A 316 10.36 -8.08 -0.44
N PHE A 317 9.05 -8.39 -0.50
CA PHE A 317 8.38 -8.68 -1.76
C PHE A 317 7.73 -7.44 -2.37
N THR A 318 6.89 -6.71 -1.62
CA THR A 318 6.17 -5.55 -2.18
C THR A 318 7.11 -4.39 -2.46
N VAL A 319 7.84 -3.92 -1.45
CA VAL A 319 8.77 -2.79 -1.64
C VAL A 319 10.00 -3.22 -2.46
N GLY A 320 10.56 -4.40 -2.20
CA GLY A 320 11.64 -4.96 -3.02
C GLY A 320 11.25 -5.10 -4.49
N GLY A 321 9.99 -5.48 -4.77
CA GLY A 321 9.43 -5.56 -6.12
C GLY A 321 9.27 -4.19 -6.80
N GLN A 322 8.86 -3.16 -6.06
CA GLN A 322 8.82 -1.79 -6.56
C GLN A 322 10.22 -1.29 -6.96
N VAL A 323 11.23 -1.57 -6.12
CA VAL A 323 12.63 -1.24 -6.41
C VAL A 323 13.12 -2.00 -7.66
N PHE A 324 12.76 -3.29 -7.78
CA PHE A 324 13.12 -4.09 -8.98
C PHE A 324 12.52 -3.49 -10.26
N ILE A 325 11.22 -3.21 -10.28
CA ILE A 325 10.54 -2.65 -11.45
C ILE A 325 11.10 -1.28 -11.82
N ASP A 326 11.34 -0.41 -10.83
CA ASP A 326 11.92 0.91 -11.06
C ASP A 326 13.31 0.82 -11.70
N GLY A 327 14.13 -0.12 -11.24
CA GLY A 327 15.46 -0.36 -11.78
C GLY A 327 15.48 -0.96 -13.20
N ARG A 328 14.36 -1.57 -13.65
CA ARG A 328 14.24 -2.15 -15.00
C ARG A 328 13.61 -1.21 -16.02
N ALA A 329 12.92 -0.20 -15.58
CA ALA A 329 12.27 0.79 -16.45
C ALA A 329 13.23 1.93 -16.80
N PRO A 330 13.30 2.36 -18.08
CA PRO A 330 13.95 3.60 -18.46
C PRO A 330 13.37 4.78 -17.69
N ALA A 331 14.16 5.83 -17.44
CA ALA A 331 13.77 6.94 -16.59
C ALA A 331 12.40 7.56 -16.96
N HIS A 332 12.13 7.73 -18.27
CA HIS A 332 10.86 8.28 -18.79
C HIS A 332 9.66 7.32 -18.67
N ARG A 333 9.88 6.02 -18.36
CA ARG A 333 8.82 4.99 -18.24
C ARG A 333 8.63 4.45 -16.82
N ARG A 334 9.36 4.94 -15.83
CA ARG A 334 9.28 4.43 -14.44
C ARG A 334 7.87 4.57 -13.87
N ALA A 335 7.23 5.72 -14.07
CA ALA A 335 5.86 5.95 -13.62
C ALA A 335 4.87 4.96 -14.23
N SER A 336 4.97 4.69 -15.54
CA SER A 336 4.13 3.71 -16.24
C SER A 336 4.39 2.28 -15.78
N ALA A 337 5.65 1.93 -15.46
CA ALA A 337 6.01 0.62 -14.92
C ALA A 337 5.44 0.40 -13.51
N GLN A 338 5.50 1.41 -12.64
CA GLN A 338 4.88 1.37 -11.31
C GLN A 338 3.35 1.30 -11.42
N ALA A 339 2.74 2.05 -12.35
CA ALA A 339 1.30 1.99 -12.60
C ALA A 339 0.87 0.59 -13.04
N LEU A 340 1.62 -0.07 -13.95
CA LEU A 340 1.37 -1.45 -14.36
C LEU A 340 1.45 -2.42 -13.17
N LEU A 341 2.46 -2.27 -12.30
CA LEU A 341 2.59 -3.06 -11.09
C LEU A 341 1.35 -2.88 -10.20
N VAL A 342 0.91 -1.64 -9.97
CA VAL A 342 -0.29 -1.34 -9.15
C VAL A 342 -1.55 -1.96 -9.76
N VAL A 343 -1.74 -1.86 -11.08
CA VAL A 343 -2.88 -2.48 -11.78
C VAL A 343 -2.87 -3.99 -11.59
N MET A 344 -1.73 -4.64 -11.79
CA MET A 344 -1.63 -6.11 -11.67
C MET A 344 -1.79 -6.59 -10.22
N THR A 345 -1.32 -5.83 -9.25
CA THR A 345 -1.29 -6.20 -7.82
C THR A 345 -2.51 -5.66 -7.07
N SER A 346 -2.44 -4.40 -6.60
CA SER A 346 -3.49 -3.76 -5.77
C SER A 346 -4.81 -3.59 -6.52
N GLY A 347 -4.78 -3.55 -7.84
CA GLY A 347 -5.97 -3.55 -8.69
C GLY A 347 -6.51 -4.97 -8.89
N VAL A 348 -6.16 -5.60 -10.02
CA VAL A 348 -6.77 -6.86 -10.47
C VAL A 348 -6.48 -8.02 -9.50
N GLY A 349 -5.22 -8.14 -9.01
CA GLY A 349 -4.84 -9.20 -8.07
C GLY A 349 -5.64 -9.15 -6.77
N THR A 350 -5.68 -7.97 -6.13
CA THR A 350 -6.46 -7.79 -4.88
C THR A 350 -7.96 -7.89 -5.12
N PHE A 351 -8.49 -7.39 -6.25
CA PHE A 351 -9.90 -7.54 -6.60
C PHE A 351 -10.32 -9.00 -6.65
N LEU A 352 -9.66 -9.81 -7.47
CA LEU A 352 -9.95 -11.24 -7.60
C LEU A 352 -9.66 -12.00 -6.30
N GLY A 353 -8.62 -11.61 -5.58
CA GLY A 353 -8.28 -12.16 -4.28
C GLY A 353 -9.37 -11.94 -3.23
N ASN A 354 -10.01 -10.77 -3.20
CA ASN A 354 -11.14 -10.50 -2.31
C ASN A 354 -12.35 -11.37 -2.63
N LEU A 355 -12.67 -11.55 -3.92
CA LEU A 355 -13.75 -12.44 -4.33
C LEU A 355 -13.44 -13.90 -3.98
N MET A 356 -12.20 -14.34 -4.21
CA MET A 356 -11.73 -15.68 -3.87
C MET A 356 -11.81 -15.93 -2.36
N ALA A 357 -11.30 -15.00 -1.53
CA ALA A 357 -11.37 -15.11 -0.08
C ALA A 357 -12.82 -15.14 0.43
N GLY A 358 -13.70 -14.31 -0.14
CA GLY A 358 -15.12 -14.29 0.17
C GLY A 358 -15.83 -15.59 -0.18
N GLU A 359 -15.54 -16.16 -1.34
CA GLU A 359 -16.11 -17.45 -1.78
C GLU A 359 -15.64 -18.60 -0.88
N ILE A 360 -14.33 -18.71 -0.64
CA ILE A 360 -13.76 -19.75 0.23
C ILE A 360 -14.36 -19.64 1.64
N MET A 361 -14.48 -18.44 2.20
CA MET A 361 -15.11 -18.22 3.50
C MET A 361 -16.60 -18.62 3.50
N SER A 362 -17.33 -18.41 2.41
CA SER A 362 -18.74 -18.80 2.34
C SER A 362 -18.93 -20.31 2.32
N GLN A 363 -17.98 -21.04 1.74
CA GLN A 363 -18.04 -22.50 1.63
C GLN A 363 -17.42 -23.22 2.85
N SER A 364 -16.55 -22.53 3.61
CA SER A 364 -15.79 -23.12 4.70
C SER A 364 -16.64 -23.54 5.92
N ARG A 365 -17.86 -23.01 6.03
CA ARG A 365 -18.77 -23.26 7.17
C ARG A 365 -18.12 -23.04 8.54
N GLY A 366 -17.19 -22.09 8.64
CA GLY A 366 -16.45 -21.79 9.87
C GLY A 366 -15.15 -22.59 10.06
N ASN A 367 -14.81 -23.50 9.16
CA ASN A 367 -13.52 -24.19 9.20
C ASN A 367 -12.44 -23.31 8.53
N TYR A 368 -11.49 -22.82 9.31
CA TYR A 368 -10.42 -21.95 8.82
C TYR A 368 -9.23 -22.70 8.20
N VAL A 369 -9.11 -24.03 8.44
CA VAL A 369 -7.99 -24.84 7.88
C VAL A 369 -7.93 -24.72 6.34
N PRO A 370 -8.99 -25.05 5.57
CA PRO A 370 -8.95 -24.90 4.11
C PRO A 370 -8.80 -23.44 3.68
N VAL A 371 -9.30 -22.48 4.47
CA VAL A 371 -9.22 -21.07 4.16
C VAL A 371 -7.77 -20.58 4.14
N PHE A 372 -6.92 -21.05 5.02
CA PHE A 372 -5.50 -20.69 5.05
C PHE A 372 -4.62 -21.64 4.23
N LEU A 373 -5.03 -22.89 4.02
CA LEU A 373 -4.29 -23.86 3.20
C LEU A 373 -4.19 -23.41 1.73
N ILE A 374 -5.28 -22.85 1.18
CA ILE A 374 -5.30 -22.38 -0.22
C ILE A 374 -4.26 -21.27 -0.45
N PRO A 375 -4.26 -20.13 0.29
CA PRO A 375 -3.22 -19.12 0.11
C PRO A 375 -1.81 -19.61 0.46
N ALA A 376 -1.66 -20.57 1.39
CA ALA A 376 -0.37 -21.22 1.67
C ALA A 376 0.15 -21.99 0.46
N ALA A 377 -0.70 -22.83 -0.15
CA ALA A 377 -0.36 -23.61 -1.33
C ALA A 377 -0.03 -22.70 -2.53
N ILE A 378 -0.81 -21.64 -2.75
CA ILE A 378 -0.55 -20.66 -3.81
C ILE A 378 0.83 -20.00 -3.60
N ASN A 379 1.12 -19.47 -2.40
CA ASN A 379 2.41 -18.81 -2.14
C ASN A 379 3.58 -19.79 -2.25
N LEU A 380 3.44 -21.03 -1.80
CA LEU A 380 4.48 -22.06 -1.95
C LEU A 380 4.71 -22.43 -3.42
N ALA A 381 3.65 -22.64 -4.18
CA ALA A 381 3.76 -22.94 -5.62
C ALA A 381 4.42 -21.78 -6.37
N LEU A 382 4.03 -20.53 -6.07
CA LEU A 382 4.63 -19.33 -6.66
C LEU A 382 6.11 -19.21 -6.26
N LEU A 383 6.47 -19.46 -5.02
CA LEU A 383 7.86 -19.44 -4.55
C LEU A 383 8.72 -20.45 -5.32
N LEU A 384 8.23 -21.69 -5.48
CA LEU A 384 8.94 -22.74 -6.23
C LEU A 384 9.04 -22.41 -7.72
N ALA A 385 7.97 -21.92 -8.33
CA ALA A 385 7.96 -21.48 -9.72
C ALA A 385 8.91 -20.31 -9.96
N PHE A 386 8.89 -19.32 -9.05
CA PHE A 386 9.78 -18.16 -9.11
C PHE A 386 11.25 -18.56 -8.94
N ALA A 387 11.54 -19.45 -8.01
CA ALA A 387 12.90 -19.96 -7.79
C ALA A 387 13.50 -20.57 -9.07
N ARG A 388 12.68 -21.29 -9.86
CA ARG A 388 13.11 -21.90 -11.12
C ARG A 388 13.06 -20.95 -12.32
N GLY A 389 12.02 -20.12 -12.40
CA GLY A 389 11.70 -19.33 -13.59
C GLY A 389 12.34 -17.94 -13.63
N PHE A 390 12.55 -17.32 -12.47
CA PHE A 390 13.10 -15.98 -12.40
C PHE A 390 14.63 -16.01 -12.50
N ARG A 391 15.13 -15.43 -13.58
CA ARG A 391 16.56 -15.24 -13.82
C ARG A 391 16.77 -13.75 -14.06
N PRO A 392 17.24 -12.99 -13.05
CA PRO A 392 17.56 -11.58 -13.25
C PRO A 392 18.66 -11.51 -14.30
N ALA A 393 18.47 -10.74 -15.37
CA ALA A 393 19.57 -10.42 -16.26
C ALA A 393 20.65 -9.70 -15.45
N GLU A 394 21.91 -10.07 -15.64
CA GLU A 394 23.03 -9.37 -15.06
C GLU A 394 22.99 -7.91 -15.54
N ALA A 395 22.39 -7.07 -14.76
CA ALA A 395 22.30 -5.65 -15.04
C ALA A 395 22.90 -4.92 -13.87
N GLY A 396 23.86 -4.14 -14.18
CA GLY A 396 24.50 -3.00 -13.59
C GLY A 396 24.00 -2.33 -12.32
N LEU A 397 23.29 -3.02 -11.44
CA LEU A 397 23.02 -2.56 -10.07
C LEU A 397 24.24 -2.76 -9.13
N ASP A 398 25.24 -3.51 -9.58
CA ASP A 398 26.46 -3.80 -8.78
C ASP A 398 27.65 -2.89 -9.06
N ARG A 399 27.53 -1.96 -9.99
CA ARG A 399 28.60 -0.96 -10.17
C ARG A 399 28.10 0.42 -9.77
N PRO A 400 28.66 1.04 -8.72
CA PRO A 400 28.52 2.48 -8.56
C PRO A 400 29.02 3.09 -9.87
N ARG A 401 28.18 3.88 -10.58
CA ARG A 401 28.63 4.68 -11.70
C ARG A 401 29.89 5.42 -11.22
N LYS A 402 31.05 4.99 -11.72
CA LYS A 402 32.24 5.83 -11.67
C LYS A 402 31.79 7.16 -12.27
N ALA A 403 31.92 8.21 -11.50
CA ALA A 403 31.75 9.56 -12.00
C ALA A 403 32.56 9.63 -13.30
N GLU A 404 31.88 9.83 -14.42
CA GLU A 404 32.56 10.23 -15.64
C GLU A 404 33.33 11.49 -15.27
N ALA A 405 34.63 11.31 -15.09
CA ALA A 405 35.57 12.42 -15.05
C ALA A 405 35.37 13.14 -16.38
N VAL A 406 34.74 14.29 -16.31
CA VAL A 406 34.77 15.27 -17.38
C VAL A 406 36.24 15.68 -17.52
N GLY A 407 36.98 14.90 -18.29
CA GLY A 407 38.27 15.23 -18.80
C GLY A 407 38.09 16.34 -19.81
N GLY A 408 38.07 17.57 -19.33
CA GLY A 408 38.12 18.74 -20.18
C GLY A 408 39.40 18.71 -21.01
N THR A 409 39.27 18.42 -22.28
CA THR A 409 40.28 18.71 -23.29
C THR A 409 40.41 20.21 -23.40
N VAL A 410 41.40 20.76 -22.71
CA VAL A 410 41.86 22.14 -22.94
C VAL A 410 42.53 22.12 -24.31
N ALA A 411 41.80 22.54 -25.34
CA ALA A 411 42.36 22.86 -26.64
C ALA A 411 43.23 24.14 -26.47
N ARG A 412 44.55 23.94 -26.57
CA ARG A 412 45.49 25.05 -26.77
C ARG A 412 45.16 25.77 -28.08
N VAL A 413 44.59 26.96 -28.01
CA VAL A 413 44.60 27.91 -29.11
C VAL A 413 45.92 28.65 -29.03
N GLY A 414 46.81 28.29 -29.91
CA GLY A 414 48.10 28.94 -30.10
C GLY A 414 47.94 30.29 -30.77
N GLY A 415 48.78 31.15 -30.38
CA GLY A 415 49.12 32.48 -30.69
C GLY A 415 48.74 33.10 -32.07
N LEU A 416 48.27 34.29 -31.97
CA LEU A 416 48.39 35.33 -33.03
C LEU A 416 48.97 36.57 -32.35
N ALA A 417 50.20 36.86 -32.74
CA ALA A 417 50.95 38.02 -32.32
C ALA A 417 50.30 39.32 -32.83
N ALA A 418 50.06 40.27 -31.95
CA ALA A 418 49.76 41.64 -32.30
C ALA A 418 51.02 42.39 -32.64
N ARG A 419 51.11 42.99 -33.84
CA ARG A 419 52.13 43.99 -34.19
C ARG A 419 51.67 45.39 -33.71
N PRO A 420 52.58 46.20 -33.19
CA PRO A 420 52.25 47.56 -32.81
C PRO A 420 52.32 48.51 -34.04
N ALA A 421 51.35 49.39 -34.13
CA ALA A 421 51.37 50.55 -35.00
C ALA A 421 51.92 51.78 -34.20
N GLY A 422 52.97 52.35 -34.66
CA GLY A 422 53.41 53.75 -34.41
C GLY A 422 53.55 54.47 -35.71
N PRO A 423 53.88 55.76 -35.72
CA PRO A 423 53.77 56.83 -34.72
C PRO A 423 52.54 57.70 -34.87
#